data_b9dd7e845d91b2cbba39563f45fd626c
#
_entry.id   b9dd7e845d91b2cbba39563f45fd626c
#
_cell.length_a   1.000
_cell.length_b   1.000
_cell.length_c   1.000
_cell.angle_alpha   90.00
_cell.angle_beta   90.00
_cell.angle_gamma   90.00
#
_symmetry.space_group_name_H-M   'P 1'
#
loop_
_entity.id
_entity.type
_entity.pdbx_description
1 polymer ?
#
loop_
_entity_poly.entity_id
_entity_poly.type
_entity_poly.pdbx_seq_one_letter_code
_entity_poly.pdbx_strand_id
1 'polypeptide(L)'
;DPWNLSHIFGLAAVLHQFSAGFSHAIFSSDFSYLRGRFDWGSNPITNRLVSGPSFPIHVTGGNKSRAAKARAVINEPSVLNNLRVCWLRPESMGNCGRCKKCLLTKLSFAAAGLTHVPALGAPVTAEDILGFTFNEKQETEGFMEVLADWEGNSDLRSALAELLQRSDWKS
;
A
#
# COMPACT_ATOMS: atom_id res chain seq x y z
N ASP A 1 -7.51 16.84 3.68
CA ASP A 1 -6.61 16.68 4.83
C ASP A 1 -5.21 17.16 4.46
N PRO A 2 -4.64 18.14 5.19
CA PRO A 2 -3.26 18.61 4.95
C PRO A 2 -2.22 17.47 4.94
N TRP A 3 -2.42 16.43 5.74
CA TRP A 3 -1.54 15.26 5.76
C TRP A 3 -1.46 14.55 4.40
N ASN A 4 -2.56 14.41 3.70
CA ASN A 4 -2.57 13.74 2.40
C ASN A 4 -1.71 14.46 1.35
N LEU A 5 -1.50 15.76 1.49
CA LEU A 5 -0.67 16.58 0.61
C LEU A 5 0.77 16.74 1.10
N SER A 6 1.02 16.60 2.41
CA SER A 6 2.29 16.96 3.02
C SER A 6 3.11 15.80 3.60
N HIS A 7 2.53 14.60 3.70
CA HIS A 7 3.18 13.46 4.38
C HIS A 7 4.58 13.12 3.85
N ILE A 8 4.84 13.31 2.56
CA ILE A 8 6.16 13.02 1.97
C ILE A 8 7.26 13.89 2.59
N PHE A 9 6.97 15.16 2.89
CA PHE A 9 7.95 16.07 3.50
C PHE A 9 8.25 15.69 4.95
N GLY A 10 7.23 15.23 5.71
CA GLY A 10 7.42 14.71 7.06
C GLY A 10 8.29 13.45 7.07
N LEU A 11 8.03 12.51 6.17
CA LEU A 11 8.82 11.29 6.02
C LEU A 11 10.26 11.59 5.55
N ALA A 12 10.43 12.51 4.60
CA ALA A 12 11.74 12.94 4.14
C ALA A 12 12.54 13.62 5.25
N ALA A 13 11.89 14.45 6.08
CA ALA A 13 12.54 15.10 7.22
C ALA A 13 13.09 14.07 8.22
N VAL A 14 12.35 12.97 8.46
CA VAL A 14 12.85 11.86 9.28
C VAL A 14 14.06 11.20 8.63
N LEU A 15 14.02 10.90 7.33
CA LEU A 15 15.14 10.29 6.61
C LEU A 15 16.40 11.17 6.65
N HIS A 16 16.26 12.49 6.51
CA HIS A 16 17.38 13.43 6.59
C HIS A 16 18.10 13.45 7.96
N GLN A 17 17.44 13.02 9.06
CA GLN A 17 18.10 12.87 10.36
C GLN A 17 19.21 11.83 10.35
N PHE A 18 19.19 10.91 9.40
CA PHE A 18 20.19 9.84 9.26
C PHE A 18 21.36 10.21 8.33
N SER A 19 21.39 11.43 7.80
CA SER A 19 22.41 11.87 6.82
C SER A 19 23.85 11.83 7.35
N ALA A 20 24.05 11.88 8.67
CA ALA A 20 25.38 11.75 9.26
C ALA A 20 25.94 10.31 9.19
N GLY A 21 25.08 9.30 9.10
CA GLY A 21 25.48 7.88 9.11
C GLY A 21 25.30 7.15 7.78
N PHE A 22 24.57 7.77 6.84
CA PHE A 22 24.24 7.14 5.55
C PHE A 22 24.47 8.13 4.40
N SER A 23 24.84 7.60 3.24
CA SER A 23 25.09 8.41 2.03
C SER A 23 23.80 8.75 1.26
N HIS A 24 22.72 7.99 1.46
CA HIS A 24 21.43 8.19 0.78
C HIS A 24 20.32 7.45 1.52
N ALA A 25 19.08 7.75 1.18
CA ALA A 25 17.91 7.02 1.65
C ALA A 25 17.08 6.47 0.47
N ILE A 26 16.29 5.45 0.75
CA ILE A 26 15.32 4.88 -0.19
C ILE A 26 13.92 5.05 0.40
N PHE A 27 13.01 5.53 -0.42
CA PHE A 27 11.60 5.68 -0.10
C PHE A 27 10.74 4.91 -1.10
N SER A 28 9.76 4.14 -0.61
CA SER A 28 8.86 3.41 -1.49
C SER A 28 7.72 4.31 -1.97
N SER A 29 7.46 4.33 -3.26
CA SER A 29 6.30 5.01 -3.85
C SER A 29 4.98 4.43 -3.31
N ASP A 30 4.01 5.29 -3.00
CA ASP A 30 2.66 4.90 -2.54
C ASP A 30 1.85 4.26 -3.68
N PHE A 31 1.65 5.02 -4.75
CA PHE A 31 0.90 4.61 -5.92
C PHE A 31 1.83 4.34 -7.10
N SER A 32 1.35 3.55 -8.05
CA SER A 32 2.04 3.47 -9.34
C SER A 32 1.90 4.81 -10.07
N TYR A 33 2.95 5.21 -10.81
CA TYR A 33 2.94 6.45 -11.60
C TYR A 33 1.89 6.44 -12.72
N LEU A 34 1.44 5.27 -13.13
CA LEU A 34 0.35 5.10 -14.11
C LEU A 34 -1.00 5.62 -13.58
N ARG A 35 -1.18 5.67 -12.27
CA ARG A 35 -2.39 6.22 -11.64
C ARG A 35 -2.39 7.75 -11.52
N GLY A 36 -1.24 8.40 -11.69
CA GLY A 36 -1.13 9.86 -11.87
C GLY A 36 -1.76 10.72 -10.76
N ARG A 37 -1.74 10.28 -9.50
CA ARG A 37 -2.28 11.08 -8.39
C ARG A 37 -1.36 12.24 -8.05
N PHE A 38 -1.71 13.43 -8.52
CA PHE A 38 -0.99 14.67 -8.22
C PHE A 38 -1.53 15.40 -6.98
N ASP A 39 -2.74 15.08 -6.55
CA ASP A 39 -3.38 15.53 -5.31
C ASP A 39 -2.95 14.72 -4.08
N TRP A 40 -1.81 14.05 -4.16
CA TRP A 40 -1.22 13.22 -3.11
C TRP A 40 0.23 13.65 -2.84
N GLY A 41 0.63 13.74 -1.56
CA GLY A 41 1.95 14.25 -1.17
C GLY A 41 3.11 13.49 -1.81
N SER A 42 3.01 12.17 -1.93
CA SER A 42 3.99 11.36 -2.65
C SER A 42 3.55 11.12 -4.09
N ASN A 43 4.12 11.87 -5.01
CA ASN A 43 3.88 11.76 -6.45
C ASN A 43 5.17 12.02 -7.24
N PRO A 44 5.23 11.75 -8.56
CA PRO A 44 6.45 11.87 -9.34
C PRO A 44 7.11 13.25 -9.34
N ILE A 45 6.33 14.31 -9.08
CA ILE A 45 6.84 15.69 -9.01
C ILE A 45 7.44 15.96 -7.64
N THR A 46 6.65 15.80 -6.57
CA THR A 46 7.08 16.11 -5.19
C THR A 46 8.21 15.21 -4.72
N ASN A 47 8.21 13.93 -5.14
CA ASN A 47 9.25 12.96 -4.77
C ASN A 47 10.67 13.41 -5.17
N ARG A 48 10.82 14.23 -6.20
CA ARG A 48 12.11 14.78 -6.61
C ARG A 48 12.59 15.93 -5.72
N LEU A 49 11.67 16.59 -5.05
CA LEU A 49 11.94 17.78 -4.25
C LEU A 49 12.40 17.46 -2.82
N VAL A 50 12.31 16.19 -2.40
CA VAL A 50 12.66 15.80 -1.03
C VAL A 50 14.13 15.45 -0.83
N SER A 51 14.92 15.37 -1.90
CA SER A 51 16.37 15.14 -1.83
C SER A 51 17.11 16.41 -1.43
N GLY A 52 18.11 16.26 -0.56
CA GLY A 52 19.09 17.31 -0.27
C GLY A 52 20.32 17.21 -1.18
N PRO A 53 21.15 18.29 -1.27
CA PRO A 53 22.34 18.29 -2.10
C PRO A 53 23.39 17.23 -1.72
N SER A 54 23.50 16.93 -0.42
CA SER A 54 24.45 15.97 0.13
C SER A 54 23.81 14.66 0.59
N PHE A 55 22.48 14.55 0.52
CA PHE A 55 21.75 13.36 0.96
C PHE A 55 20.56 13.10 0.01
N PRO A 56 20.80 12.37 -1.08
CA PRO A 56 19.74 12.02 -2.02
C PRO A 56 18.75 11.02 -1.41
N ILE A 57 17.46 11.22 -1.69
CA ILE A 57 16.37 10.30 -1.37
C ILE A 57 15.84 9.72 -2.67
N HIS A 58 16.06 8.43 -2.86
CA HIS A 58 15.60 7.71 -4.05
C HIS A 58 14.20 7.14 -3.83
N VAL A 59 13.24 7.57 -4.64
CA VAL A 59 11.90 6.98 -4.62
C VAL A 59 11.83 5.83 -5.62
N THR A 60 11.46 4.65 -5.12
CA THR A 60 11.44 3.41 -5.91
C THR A 60 10.05 2.81 -6.01
N GLY A 61 9.85 1.91 -6.97
CA GLY A 61 8.61 1.14 -7.12
C GLY A 61 7.43 1.92 -7.71
N GLY A 62 7.64 3.16 -8.22
CA GLY A 62 6.59 3.94 -8.86
C GLY A 62 6.09 3.36 -10.19
N ASN A 63 6.84 2.45 -10.80
CA ASN A 63 6.45 1.71 -12.00
C ASN A 63 5.76 0.37 -11.69
N LYS A 64 5.47 0.09 -10.43
CA LYS A 64 4.87 -1.17 -9.99
C LYS A 64 3.57 -0.91 -9.23
N SER A 65 2.57 -1.72 -9.51
CA SER A 65 1.34 -1.80 -8.72
C SER A 65 1.59 -2.45 -7.35
N ARG A 66 0.57 -2.43 -6.49
CA ARG A 66 0.63 -3.09 -5.18
C ARG A 66 0.79 -4.60 -5.30
N ALA A 67 0.07 -5.26 -6.22
CA ALA A 67 0.21 -6.69 -6.46
C ALA A 67 1.60 -7.03 -7.02
N ALA A 68 2.15 -6.22 -7.92
CA ALA A 68 3.50 -6.40 -8.44
C ALA A 68 4.58 -6.21 -7.35
N LYS A 69 4.38 -5.29 -6.39
CA LYS A 69 5.26 -5.13 -5.23
C LYS A 69 5.17 -6.33 -4.28
N ALA A 70 3.96 -6.84 -4.02
CA ALA A 70 3.75 -8.05 -3.23
C ALA A 70 4.43 -9.26 -3.88
N ARG A 71 4.28 -9.44 -5.20
CA ARG A 71 4.92 -10.52 -5.97
C ARG A 71 6.45 -10.46 -5.88
N ALA A 72 7.04 -9.27 -5.80
CA ALA A 72 8.49 -9.11 -5.68
C ALA A 72 9.05 -9.61 -4.34
N VAL A 73 8.22 -9.71 -3.29
CA VAL A 73 8.65 -10.11 -1.93
C VAL A 73 7.95 -11.37 -1.43
N ILE A 74 7.21 -12.07 -2.29
CA ILE A 74 6.38 -13.23 -1.92
C ILE A 74 7.20 -14.40 -1.35
N ASN A 75 8.46 -14.49 -1.72
CA ASN A 75 9.39 -15.54 -1.29
C ASN A 75 10.36 -15.07 -0.19
N GLU A 76 10.11 -13.91 0.43
CA GLU A 76 10.99 -13.35 1.45
C GLU A 76 10.39 -13.52 2.85
N PRO A 77 10.74 -14.58 3.60
CA PRO A 77 10.18 -14.87 4.92
C PRO A 77 10.38 -13.72 5.92
N SER A 78 11.51 -13.01 5.83
CA SER A 78 11.81 -11.86 6.67
C SER A 78 10.78 -10.72 6.49
N VAL A 79 10.32 -10.50 5.25
CA VAL A 79 9.26 -9.53 4.97
C VAL A 79 7.90 -10.06 5.44
N LEU A 80 7.54 -11.30 5.08
CA LEU A 80 6.23 -11.87 5.38
C LEU A 80 5.94 -11.98 6.88
N ASN A 81 6.98 -12.21 7.69
CA ASN A 81 6.86 -12.33 9.14
C ASN A 81 6.89 -10.98 9.87
N ASN A 82 7.50 -9.96 9.28
CA ASN A 82 7.72 -8.67 9.95
C ASN A 82 7.00 -7.48 9.31
N LEU A 83 6.21 -7.71 8.24
CA LEU A 83 5.50 -6.64 7.55
C LEU A 83 4.56 -5.89 8.50
N ARG A 84 4.71 -4.57 8.56
CA ARG A 84 3.86 -3.68 9.34
C ARG A 84 3.15 -2.70 8.42
N VAL A 85 1.80 -2.72 8.43
CA VAL A 85 0.97 -1.82 7.60
C VAL A 85 -0.12 -1.11 8.41
N CYS A 86 -0.44 -1.63 9.60
CA CYS A 86 -1.50 -1.11 10.46
C CYS A 86 -0.98 -0.02 11.40
N TRP A 87 -1.72 1.08 11.50
CA TRP A 87 -1.46 2.15 12.49
C TRP A 87 -2.53 2.24 13.58
N LEU A 88 -3.59 1.40 13.50
CA LEU A 88 -4.70 1.43 14.48
C LEU A 88 -4.32 0.87 15.86
N ARG A 89 -3.15 0.25 15.99
CA ARG A 89 -2.62 -0.30 17.23
C ARG A 89 -1.18 0.14 17.41
N PRO A 90 -0.92 1.42 17.69
CA PRO A 90 0.44 1.92 17.83
C PRO A 90 1.18 1.27 19.00
N GLU A 91 0.45 0.91 20.08
CA GLU A 91 0.96 0.24 21.28
C GLU A 91 1.32 -1.24 21.04
N SER A 92 0.84 -1.87 19.99
CA SER A 92 1.16 -3.24 19.63
C SER A 92 2.09 -3.30 18.43
N MET A 93 3.03 -4.24 18.43
CA MET A 93 3.93 -4.47 17.29
C MET A 93 3.25 -5.23 16.13
N GLY A 94 1.97 -5.64 16.29
CA GLY A 94 1.24 -6.43 15.32
C GLY A 94 0.28 -5.63 14.42
N ASN A 95 -0.18 -6.27 13.36
CA ASN A 95 -1.25 -5.77 12.51
C ASN A 95 -2.62 -6.19 13.07
N CYS A 96 -3.67 -5.37 12.90
CA CYS A 96 -5.03 -5.74 13.34
C CYS A 96 -5.69 -6.79 12.44
N GLY A 97 -5.18 -7.01 11.23
CA GLY A 97 -5.66 -7.99 10.25
C GLY A 97 -6.94 -7.62 9.49
N ARG A 98 -7.68 -6.57 9.91
CA ARG A 98 -9.04 -6.27 9.40
C ARG A 98 -9.27 -4.83 8.92
N CYS A 99 -8.39 -3.89 9.21
CA CYS A 99 -8.55 -2.52 8.72
C CYS A 99 -8.28 -2.43 7.21
N LYS A 100 -8.65 -1.31 6.60
CA LYS A 100 -8.43 -1.04 5.17
C LYS A 100 -7.02 -1.39 4.69
N LYS A 101 -5.98 -0.95 5.41
CA LYS A 101 -4.59 -1.24 5.03
C LYS A 101 -4.25 -2.72 5.13
N CYS A 102 -4.71 -3.40 6.17
CA CYS A 102 -4.49 -4.84 6.31
C CYS A 102 -5.22 -5.62 5.22
N LEU A 103 -6.49 -5.29 4.95
CA LEU A 103 -7.28 -5.94 3.91
C LEU A 103 -6.67 -5.71 2.53
N LEU A 104 -6.35 -4.46 2.17
CA LEU A 104 -5.73 -4.13 0.90
C LEU A 104 -4.40 -4.87 0.70
N THR A 105 -3.59 -4.99 1.77
CA THR A 105 -2.31 -5.71 1.68
C THR A 105 -2.51 -7.21 1.53
N LYS A 106 -3.42 -7.82 2.28
CA LYS A 106 -3.80 -9.25 2.10
C LYS A 106 -4.24 -9.53 0.66
N LEU A 107 -5.10 -8.67 0.11
CA LEU A 107 -5.57 -8.79 -1.28
C LEU A 107 -4.45 -8.60 -2.30
N SER A 108 -3.48 -7.71 -2.03
CA SER A 108 -2.31 -7.53 -2.89
C SER A 108 -1.44 -8.80 -2.94
N PHE A 109 -1.27 -9.48 -1.81
CA PHE A 109 -0.59 -10.77 -1.77
C PHE A 109 -1.42 -11.91 -2.39
N ALA A 110 -2.74 -11.92 -2.16
CA ALA A 110 -3.63 -12.91 -2.78
C ALA A 110 -3.62 -12.80 -4.32
N ALA A 111 -3.64 -11.57 -4.86
CA ALA A 111 -3.49 -11.32 -6.28
C ALA A 111 -2.11 -11.73 -6.83
N ALA A 112 -1.10 -11.80 -5.97
CA ALA A 112 0.23 -12.33 -6.29
C ALA A 112 0.36 -13.86 -6.08
N GLY A 113 -0.72 -14.54 -5.64
CA GLY A 113 -0.74 -15.99 -5.44
C GLY A 113 -0.49 -16.46 -4.00
N LEU A 114 -0.35 -15.54 -3.02
CA LEU A 114 -0.14 -15.89 -1.60
C LEU A 114 -1.34 -15.48 -0.75
N THR A 115 -2.11 -16.45 -0.28
CA THR A 115 -3.34 -16.20 0.50
C THR A 115 -3.10 -15.99 2.00
N HIS A 116 -1.96 -16.39 2.52
CA HIS A 116 -1.60 -16.23 3.93
C HIS A 116 -0.27 -15.51 4.11
N VAL A 117 -0.32 -14.37 4.79
CA VAL A 117 0.86 -13.58 5.22
C VAL A 117 0.91 -13.59 6.74
N PRO A 118 1.90 -14.25 7.37
CA PRO A 118 1.93 -14.46 8.83
C PRO A 118 1.78 -13.15 9.63
N ALA A 119 2.46 -12.09 9.22
CA ALA A 119 2.40 -10.80 9.89
C ALA A 119 1.00 -10.13 9.85
N LEU A 120 0.12 -10.56 8.95
CA LEU A 120 -1.25 -10.02 8.80
C LEU A 120 -2.33 -10.88 9.48
N GLY A 121 -1.93 -11.97 10.15
CA GLY A 121 -2.85 -12.88 10.83
C GLY A 121 -3.61 -13.78 9.87
N ALA A 122 -4.84 -14.18 10.23
CA ALA A 122 -5.64 -15.13 9.44
C ALA A 122 -5.75 -14.73 7.97
N PRO A 123 -5.83 -15.69 7.04
CA PRO A 123 -6.11 -15.44 5.63
C PRO A 123 -7.39 -14.60 5.46
N VAL A 124 -7.45 -13.82 4.38
CA VAL A 124 -8.67 -13.08 4.02
C VAL A 124 -9.69 -14.05 3.42
N THR A 125 -10.95 -13.85 3.76
CA THR A 125 -12.08 -14.60 3.19
C THR A 125 -12.94 -13.72 2.28
N ALA A 126 -13.78 -14.33 1.44
CA ALA A 126 -14.77 -13.60 0.65
C ALA A 126 -15.75 -12.82 1.54
N GLU A 127 -16.11 -13.36 2.71
CA GLU A 127 -16.96 -12.71 3.69
C GLU A 127 -16.29 -11.44 4.27
N ASP A 128 -15.00 -11.49 4.60
CA ASP A 128 -14.24 -10.31 5.05
C ASP A 128 -14.27 -9.19 4.00
N ILE A 129 -14.15 -9.55 2.72
CA ILE A 129 -14.19 -8.60 1.61
C ILE A 129 -15.59 -8.00 1.47
N LEU A 130 -16.61 -8.83 1.40
CA LEU A 130 -17.99 -8.40 1.20
C LEU A 130 -18.55 -7.62 2.39
N GLY A 131 -18.05 -7.89 3.59
CA GLY A 131 -18.37 -7.14 4.81
C GLY A 131 -17.66 -5.80 4.95
N PHE A 132 -16.68 -5.50 4.08
CA PHE A 132 -15.95 -4.23 4.15
C PHE A 132 -16.78 -3.08 3.57
N THR A 133 -16.61 -1.89 4.16
CA THR A 133 -17.26 -0.66 3.70
C THR A 133 -16.22 0.43 3.49
N PHE A 134 -16.27 1.12 2.36
CA PHE A 134 -15.47 2.32 2.11
C PHE A 134 -16.17 3.54 2.67
N ASN A 135 -15.41 4.46 3.27
CA ASN A 135 -15.92 5.74 3.77
C ASN A 135 -15.88 6.84 2.71
N GLU A 136 -14.93 6.75 1.78
CA GLU A 136 -14.70 7.75 0.74
C GLU A 136 -14.35 7.07 -0.60
N LYS A 137 -14.69 7.72 -1.71
CA LYS A 137 -14.40 7.23 -3.06
C LYS A 137 -12.92 6.93 -3.28
N GLN A 138 -12.03 7.78 -2.78
CA GLN A 138 -10.59 7.62 -2.91
C GLN A 138 -10.07 6.32 -2.29
N GLU A 139 -10.79 5.77 -1.32
CA GLU A 139 -10.40 4.50 -0.68
C GLU A 139 -10.47 3.31 -1.63
N THR A 140 -11.32 3.37 -2.65
CA THR A 140 -11.50 2.28 -3.63
C THR A 140 -10.31 2.11 -4.57
N GLU A 141 -9.52 3.17 -4.81
CA GLU A 141 -8.48 3.19 -5.85
C GLU A 141 -7.43 2.09 -5.70
N GLY A 142 -6.94 1.88 -4.47
CA GLY A 142 -5.97 0.82 -4.21
C GLY A 142 -6.54 -0.58 -4.45
N PHE A 143 -7.82 -0.79 -4.16
CA PHE A 143 -8.53 -2.04 -4.40
C PHE A 143 -8.80 -2.26 -5.89
N MET A 144 -9.14 -1.21 -6.63
CA MET A 144 -9.28 -1.26 -8.09
C MET A 144 -7.95 -1.61 -8.77
N GLU A 145 -6.82 -1.05 -8.28
CA GLU A 145 -5.48 -1.41 -8.77
C GLU A 145 -5.18 -2.90 -8.55
N VAL A 146 -5.48 -3.41 -7.36
CA VAL A 146 -5.29 -4.85 -7.06
C VAL A 146 -6.17 -5.71 -7.94
N LEU A 147 -7.45 -5.35 -8.14
CA LEU A 147 -8.36 -6.11 -9.02
C LEU A 147 -7.87 -6.14 -10.47
N ALA A 148 -7.37 -5.00 -10.98
CA ALA A 148 -6.84 -4.90 -12.35
C ALA A 148 -5.61 -5.78 -12.59
N ASP A 149 -4.78 -5.98 -11.54
CA ASP A 149 -3.56 -6.80 -11.60
C ASP A 149 -3.77 -8.25 -11.20
N TRP A 150 -5.00 -8.63 -10.85
CA TRP A 150 -5.31 -9.98 -10.39
C TRP A 150 -5.35 -10.97 -11.55
N GLU A 151 -4.38 -11.85 -11.57
CA GLU A 151 -4.30 -12.93 -12.55
C GLU A 151 -5.14 -14.14 -12.09
N GLY A 152 -5.82 -14.76 -13.05
CA GLY A 152 -6.68 -15.92 -12.79
C GLY A 152 -8.03 -15.57 -12.19
N ASN A 153 -8.80 -16.62 -11.88
CA ASN A 153 -10.11 -16.51 -11.27
C ASN A 153 -10.08 -17.13 -9.86
N SER A 154 -10.70 -16.46 -8.91
CA SER A 154 -10.85 -16.94 -7.53
C SER A 154 -12.05 -16.29 -6.88
N ASP A 155 -12.57 -16.93 -5.83
CA ASP A 155 -13.67 -16.39 -5.03
C ASP A 155 -13.34 -15.02 -4.44
N LEU A 156 -12.08 -14.82 -4.01
CA LEU A 156 -11.61 -13.53 -3.49
C LEU A 156 -11.63 -12.43 -4.55
N ARG A 157 -11.23 -12.75 -5.79
CA ARG A 157 -11.30 -11.80 -6.91
C ARG A 157 -12.74 -11.42 -7.22
N SER A 158 -13.64 -12.42 -7.22
CA SER A 158 -15.07 -12.19 -7.46
C SER A 158 -15.70 -11.35 -6.36
N ALA A 159 -15.40 -11.64 -5.09
CA ALA A 159 -15.86 -10.87 -3.94
C ALA A 159 -15.34 -9.41 -3.99
N LEU A 160 -14.08 -9.21 -4.40
CA LEU A 160 -13.51 -7.87 -4.57
C LEU A 160 -14.21 -7.09 -5.68
N ALA A 161 -14.48 -7.73 -6.82
CA ALA A 161 -15.21 -7.11 -7.91
C ALA A 161 -16.63 -6.70 -7.48
N GLU A 162 -17.33 -7.58 -6.76
CA GLU A 162 -18.67 -7.29 -6.21
C GLU A 162 -18.63 -6.12 -5.20
N LEU A 163 -17.68 -6.12 -4.26
CA LEU A 163 -17.49 -5.02 -3.31
C LEU A 163 -17.34 -3.68 -4.03
N LEU A 164 -16.50 -3.63 -5.06
CA LEU A 164 -16.25 -2.40 -5.83
C LEU A 164 -17.49 -1.96 -6.62
N GLN A 165 -18.24 -2.90 -7.21
CA GLN A 165 -19.50 -2.60 -7.92
C GLN A 165 -20.55 -2.02 -6.98
N ARG A 166 -20.72 -2.56 -5.77
CA ARG A 166 -21.65 -2.04 -4.75
C ARG A 166 -21.24 -0.66 -4.25
N SER A 167 -19.95 -0.36 -4.34
CA SER A 167 -19.34 0.89 -3.87
C SER A 167 -19.31 1.97 -4.95
N ASP A 168 -19.91 1.73 -6.13
CA ASP A 168 -20.03 2.75 -7.17
C ASP A 168 -20.78 3.95 -6.58
N TRP A 169 -19.98 4.97 -6.24
CA TRP A 169 -20.47 6.25 -5.78
C TRP A 169 -21.23 6.86 -6.93
N LYS A 170 -22.56 6.78 -6.87
CA LYS A 170 -23.43 7.43 -7.83
C LYS A 170 -22.99 8.88 -7.92
N SER A 171 -22.48 9.22 -9.08
CA SER A 171 -22.12 10.58 -9.49
C SER A 171 -23.30 11.53 -9.37
#